data_a8e08247fc38438197fa550952b67a46
#
_entry.id   a8e08247fc38438197fa550952b67a46
#
_cell.length_a   1.000
_cell.length_b   1.000
_cell.length_c   1.000
_cell.angle_alpha   90.00
_cell.angle_beta   90.00
_cell.angle_gamma   90.00
#
_symmetry.space_group_name_H-M   'P 1'
#
loop_
_entity.id
_entity.type
_entity.pdbx_description
1 polymer ?
#
loop_
_entity_poly.entity_id
_entity_poly.type
_entity_poly.pdbx_seq_one_letter_code
_entity_poly.pdbx_strand_id
1 'polypeptide(L)'
;KFLNILNISSSGEHIPGSKVINAFNAGLNELDENYDIICKFDADLIFPENYIETIISYFKKDDRIGLVGGFCFIDKNGEWTLENLTNEDHVRGALKAYRKNCFKDIGGLKTSMGWDTVDELLAQYHNWQIVTDKKLKVKHLKPTGKTYNKKAKYKQGEAFYRLRYGLIITIIASLKLALLKRKPLFFLDYIKGYFQAKKANLPFLVSEKEGEFIRKLRWKKMKEKLL
;
A
#
# COMPACT_ATOMS: atom_id res chain seq x y z
N LYS A 1 30.84 2.67 1.37
CA LYS A 1 30.19 1.38 1.70
C LYS A 1 28.74 1.52 1.28
N PHE A 2 28.30 0.74 0.27
CA PHE A 2 26.97 0.90 -0.34
C PHE A 2 25.86 0.11 0.39
N LEU A 3 26.22 -0.73 1.35
CA LEU A 3 25.28 -1.57 2.06
C LEU A 3 25.51 -1.44 3.57
N ASN A 4 24.45 -1.09 4.29
CA ASN A 4 24.40 -1.16 5.74
C ASN A 4 23.33 -2.19 6.15
N ILE A 5 23.62 -2.96 7.18
CA ILE A 5 22.69 -3.95 7.74
C ILE A 5 22.28 -3.46 9.11
N LEU A 6 20.95 -3.27 9.28
CA LEU A 6 20.34 -2.91 10.54
C LEU A 6 19.58 -4.12 11.12
N ASN A 7 20.03 -4.63 12.25
CA ASN A 7 19.34 -5.68 12.98
C ASN A 7 18.34 -5.08 13.94
N ILE A 8 17.06 -5.38 13.77
CA ILE A 8 15.99 -4.93 14.63
C ILE A 8 15.29 -6.12 15.28
N SER A 9 14.96 -6.00 16.56
CA SER A 9 14.08 -6.96 17.24
C SER A 9 12.63 -6.68 16.87
N SER A 10 11.89 -7.70 16.45
CA SER A 10 10.46 -7.58 16.20
C SER A 10 9.66 -8.30 17.28
N SER A 11 8.52 -7.72 17.71
CA SER A 11 7.58 -8.40 18.59
C SER A 11 7.10 -9.71 17.97
N GLY A 12 6.83 -10.74 18.78
CA GLY A 12 6.31 -12.04 18.31
C GLY A 12 4.92 -11.95 17.65
N GLU A 13 4.19 -10.83 17.83
CA GLU A 13 2.87 -10.65 17.23
C GLU A 13 2.94 -10.28 15.74
N HIS A 14 2.30 -11.10 14.90
CA HIS A 14 2.18 -10.82 13.48
C HIS A 14 0.99 -9.89 13.23
N ILE A 15 1.25 -8.57 13.13
CA ILE A 15 0.26 -7.57 12.75
C ILE A 15 0.53 -7.20 11.27
N PRO A 16 -0.39 -7.51 10.35
CA PRO A 16 -0.21 -7.21 8.93
C PRO A 16 0.07 -5.73 8.67
N GLY A 17 1.09 -5.44 7.87
CA GLY A 17 1.53 -4.09 7.52
C GLY A 17 2.39 -3.38 8.56
N SER A 18 2.25 -3.69 9.86
CA SER A 18 2.98 -2.96 10.90
C SER A 18 4.47 -3.29 10.93
N LYS A 19 4.82 -4.59 10.89
CA LYS A 19 6.22 -5.01 10.98
C LYS A 19 7.08 -4.48 9.83
N VAL A 20 6.56 -4.56 8.61
CA VAL A 20 7.29 -4.11 7.42
C VAL A 20 7.50 -2.60 7.45
N ILE A 21 6.51 -1.83 7.91
CA ILE A 21 6.66 -0.37 8.02
C ILE A 21 7.57 0.03 9.18
N ASN A 22 7.51 -0.68 10.30
CA ASN A 22 8.44 -0.43 11.41
C ASN A 22 9.90 -0.72 11.00
N ALA A 23 10.14 -1.82 10.26
CA ALA A 23 11.45 -2.13 9.71
C ALA A 23 11.94 -1.06 8.72
N PHE A 24 11.05 -0.63 7.82
CA PHE A 24 11.36 0.45 6.89
C PHE A 24 11.68 1.76 7.61
N ASN A 25 10.88 2.16 8.60
CA ASN A 25 11.11 3.39 9.35
C ASN A 25 12.40 3.32 10.18
N ALA A 26 12.75 2.16 10.73
CA ALA A 26 14.03 1.99 11.41
C ALA A 26 15.21 2.23 10.45
N GLY A 27 15.15 1.66 9.23
CA GLY A 27 16.16 1.94 8.21
C GLY A 27 16.18 3.38 7.73
N LEU A 28 15.01 4.00 7.58
CA LEU A 28 14.88 5.41 7.19
C LEU A 28 15.54 6.35 8.20
N ASN A 29 15.43 6.07 9.49
CA ASN A 29 16.02 6.89 10.55
C ASN A 29 17.55 6.84 10.59
N GLU A 30 18.17 5.85 9.93
CA GLU A 30 19.63 5.76 9.80
C GLU A 30 20.17 6.49 8.56
N LEU A 31 19.27 6.98 7.68
CA LEU A 31 19.67 7.71 6.49
C LEU A 31 19.84 9.21 6.81
N ASP A 32 20.81 9.81 6.13
CA ASP A 32 20.85 11.27 6.03
C ASP A 32 19.71 11.79 5.13
N GLU A 33 19.53 13.11 5.11
CA GLU A 33 18.52 13.76 4.28
C GLU A 33 18.98 13.97 2.82
N ASN A 34 20.15 13.45 2.44
CA ASN A 34 20.77 13.69 1.13
C ASN A 34 20.35 12.62 0.10
N TYR A 35 19.05 12.55 -0.20
CA TYR A 35 18.49 11.71 -1.26
C TYR A 35 17.34 12.43 -1.98
N ASP A 36 17.13 12.11 -3.24
CA ASP A 36 16.02 12.62 -4.07
C ASP A 36 14.86 11.62 -4.14
N ILE A 37 15.18 10.34 -4.05
CA ILE A 37 14.24 9.23 -4.20
C ILE A 37 14.44 8.26 -3.05
N ILE A 38 13.34 7.81 -2.46
CA ILE A 38 13.34 6.74 -1.47
C ILE A 38 12.57 5.54 -2.00
N CYS A 39 13.17 4.35 -1.86
CA CYS A 39 12.58 3.10 -2.32
C CYS A 39 12.26 2.19 -1.14
N LYS A 40 11.03 1.71 -1.09
CA LYS A 40 10.62 0.64 -0.20
C LYS A 40 10.50 -0.64 -1.01
N PHE A 41 11.49 -1.52 -0.90
CA PHE A 41 11.55 -2.80 -1.59
C PHE A 41 11.56 -3.96 -0.59
N ASP A 42 10.84 -5.04 -0.91
CA ASP A 42 10.91 -6.27 -0.14
C ASP A 42 12.14 -7.08 -0.57
N ALA A 43 12.68 -7.88 0.35
CA ALA A 43 13.94 -8.62 0.11
C ALA A 43 13.76 -9.88 -0.76
N ASP A 44 12.53 -10.27 -1.07
CA ASP A 44 12.19 -11.44 -1.87
C ASP A 44 11.78 -11.09 -3.31
N LEU A 45 12.38 -10.02 -3.84
CA LEU A 45 12.16 -9.54 -5.21
C LEU A 45 13.42 -9.69 -6.06
N ILE A 46 13.23 -10.03 -7.34
CA ILE A 46 14.26 -9.92 -8.38
C ILE A 46 13.81 -8.87 -9.38
N PHE A 47 14.53 -7.76 -9.42
CA PHE A 47 14.26 -6.64 -10.31
C PHE A 47 14.91 -6.86 -11.69
N PRO A 48 14.32 -6.35 -12.80
CA PRO A 48 15.03 -6.24 -14.06
C PRO A 48 16.20 -5.23 -13.91
N GLU A 49 17.27 -5.44 -14.67
CA GLU A 49 18.51 -4.63 -14.58
C GLU A 49 18.27 -3.14 -14.73
N ASN A 50 17.34 -2.74 -15.60
CA ASN A 50 17.00 -1.35 -15.89
C ASN A 50 15.94 -0.75 -14.94
N TYR A 51 15.58 -1.44 -13.83
CA TYR A 51 14.48 -1.02 -12.96
C TYR A 51 14.69 0.40 -12.40
N ILE A 52 15.82 0.63 -11.75
CA ILE A 52 16.13 1.93 -11.11
C ILE A 52 16.29 3.03 -12.15
N GLU A 53 16.97 2.77 -13.27
CA GLU A 53 17.13 3.73 -14.35
C GLU A 53 15.75 4.17 -14.91
N THR A 54 14.85 3.22 -15.11
CA THR A 54 13.48 3.50 -15.59
C THR A 54 12.70 4.33 -14.58
N ILE A 55 12.76 3.99 -13.27
CA ILE A 55 12.15 4.79 -12.20
C ILE A 55 12.65 6.24 -12.21
N ILE A 56 13.96 6.44 -12.31
CA ILE A 56 14.58 7.77 -12.38
C ILE A 56 14.11 8.53 -13.62
N SER A 57 13.98 7.86 -14.78
CA SER A 57 13.52 8.48 -16.02
C SER A 57 12.09 9.05 -15.89
N TYR A 58 11.19 8.35 -15.18
CA TYR A 58 9.86 8.85 -14.87
C TYR A 58 9.91 10.11 -14.01
N PHE A 59 10.69 10.12 -12.95
CA PHE A 59 10.83 11.29 -12.08
C PHE A 59 11.47 12.50 -12.80
N LYS A 60 12.38 12.26 -13.75
CA LYS A 60 12.97 13.34 -14.57
C LYS A 60 11.99 13.89 -15.61
N LYS A 61 11.04 13.08 -16.08
CA LYS A 61 10.10 13.44 -17.12
C LYS A 61 9.01 14.41 -16.67
N ASP A 62 8.50 14.25 -15.44
CA ASP A 62 7.43 15.11 -14.89
C ASP A 62 7.61 15.24 -13.37
N ASP A 63 7.75 16.49 -12.92
CA ASP A 63 7.94 16.80 -11.50
C ASP A 63 6.71 16.52 -10.63
N ARG A 64 5.55 16.33 -11.24
CA ARG A 64 4.32 15.92 -10.54
C ARG A 64 4.26 14.43 -10.24
N ILE A 65 5.14 13.63 -10.82
CA ILE A 65 5.21 12.20 -10.50
C ILE A 65 5.83 12.05 -9.11
N GLY A 66 5.04 11.54 -8.17
CA GLY A 66 5.42 11.35 -6.78
C GLY A 66 5.72 9.91 -6.41
N LEU A 67 5.12 8.95 -7.13
CA LEU A 67 5.25 7.52 -6.83
C LEU A 67 5.30 6.71 -8.12
N VAL A 68 6.27 5.80 -8.22
CA VAL A 68 6.47 4.94 -9.39
C VAL A 68 6.72 3.50 -8.94
N GLY A 69 6.26 2.54 -9.74
CA GLY A 69 6.60 1.13 -9.56
C GLY A 69 6.20 0.26 -10.75
N GLY A 70 6.70 -0.97 -10.74
CA GLY A 70 6.40 -1.98 -11.74
C GLY A 70 5.28 -2.93 -11.32
N PHE A 71 5.31 -4.13 -11.88
CA PHE A 71 4.35 -5.21 -11.61
C PHE A 71 5.06 -6.44 -11.08
N CYS A 72 4.46 -7.07 -10.05
CA CYS A 72 4.95 -8.34 -9.51
C CYS A 72 4.51 -9.52 -10.35
N PHE A 73 5.43 -10.42 -10.61
CA PHE A 73 5.20 -11.71 -11.26
C PHE A 73 5.59 -12.83 -10.31
N ILE A 74 4.80 -13.88 -10.24
CA ILE A 74 5.04 -15.07 -9.44
C ILE A 74 5.26 -16.28 -10.33
N ASP A 75 6.09 -17.20 -9.86
CA ASP A 75 6.27 -18.48 -10.53
C ASP A 75 5.02 -19.36 -10.33
N LYS A 76 4.47 -19.84 -11.43
CA LYS A 76 3.44 -20.87 -11.49
C LYS A 76 3.89 -21.98 -12.41
N ASN A 77 4.41 -23.05 -11.82
CA ASN A 77 4.89 -24.23 -12.56
C ASN A 77 6.00 -23.92 -13.59
N GLY A 78 6.95 -23.06 -13.26
CA GLY A 78 8.04 -22.67 -14.14
C GLY A 78 7.77 -21.46 -15.03
N GLU A 79 6.53 -20.94 -15.04
CA GLU A 79 6.14 -19.75 -15.78
C GLU A 79 5.91 -18.55 -14.89
N TRP A 80 6.52 -17.40 -15.22
CA TRP A 80 6.33 -16.14 -14.53
C TRP A 80 5.03 -15.47 -14.98
N THR A 81 4.00 -15.52 -14.12
CA THR A 81 2.68 -14.95 -14.39
C THR A 81 2.43 -13.72 -13.52
N LEU A 82 1.66 -12.75 -14.06
CA LEU A 82 1.28 -11.55 -13.29
C LEU A 82 0.57 -11.95 -12.00
N GLU A 83 1.06 -11.43 -10.87
CA GLU A 83 0.40 -11.56 -9.57
C GLU A 83 -0.75 -10.56 -9.47
N ASN A 84 -1.91 -10.94 -10.03
CA ASN A 84 -3.07 -10.05 -10.17
C ASN A 84 -3.86 -9.94 -8.85
N LEU A 85 -3.35 -9.15 -7.89
CA LEU A 85 -3.98 -8.92 -6.59
C LEU A 85 -4.62 -7.53 -6.47
N THR A 86 -4.29 -6.60 -7.37
CA THR A 86 -4.67 -5.18 -7.29
C THR A 86 -5.03 -4.64 -8.66
N ASN A 87 -5.64 -3.45 -8.70
CA ASN A 87 -5.86 -2.73 -9.94
C ASN A 87 -4.53 -2.33 -10.60
N GLU A 88 -4.54 -2.12 -11.90
CA GLU A 88 -3.36 -1.70 -12.67
C GLU A 88 -2.84 -0.29 -12.32
N ASP A 89 -3.67 0.54 -11.70
CA ASP A 89 -3.35 1.90 -11.23
C ASP A 89 -2.80 1.93 -9.79
N HIS A 90 -2.40 0.77 -9.25
CA HIS A 90 -1.88 0.64 -7.90
C HIS A 90 -0.48 0.03 -7.90
N VAL A 91 0.49 0.74 -7.33
CA VAL A 91 1.84 0.23 -7.08
C VAL A 91 1.83 -0.60 -5.80
N ARG A 92 2.26 -1.84 -5.91
CA ARG A 92 2.29 -2.73 -4.76
C ARG A 92 3.30 -2.29 -3.70
N GLY A 93 2.95 -2.48 -2.44
CA GLY A 93 3.78 -2.11 -1.32
C GLY A 93 5.18 -2.74 -1.29
N ALA A 94 5.38 -3.83 -2.05
CA ALA A 94 6.67 -4.50 -2.14
C ALA A 94 7.72 -3.74 -2.98
N LEU A 95 7.30 -2.82 -3.88
CA LEU A 95 8.19 -2.27 -4.92
C LEU A 95 7.94 -0.78 -5.22
N LYS A 96 7.69 0.02 -4.18
CA LYS A 96 7.38 1.45 -4.29
C LYS A 96 8.63 2.33 -4.28
N ALA A 97 8.70 3.24 -5.25
CA ALA A 97 9.68 4.31 -5.26
C ALA A 97 8.98 5.67 -5.16
N TYR A 98 9.42 6.51 -4.25
CA TYR A 98 8.83 7.82 -3.97
C TYR A 98 9.82 8.93 -4.27
N ARG A 99 9.34 10.01 -4.89
CA ARG A 99 10.03 11.29 -4.87
C ARG A 99 10.08 11.81 -3.42
N LYS A 100 11.21 12.34 -2.98
CA LYS A 100 11.40 12.83 -1.59
C LYS A 100 10.28 13.78 -1.15
N ASN A 101 9.93 14.75 -1.98
CA ASN A 101 8.89 15.71 -1.63
C ASN A 101 7.51 15.06 -1.49
N CYS A 102 7.15 14.13 -2.38
CA CYS A 102 5.92 13.35 -2.23
C CYS A 102 5.92 12.55 -0.92
N PHE A 103 7.03 11.89 -0.59
CA PHE A 103 7.16 11.11 0.63
C PHE A 103 7.02 11.98 1.89
N LYS A 104 7.55 13.21 1.87
CA LYS A 104 7.37 14.20 2.94
C LYS A 104 5.91 14.68 3.04
N ASP A 105 5.28 15.03 1.93
CA ASP A 105 3.90 15.52 1.90
C ASP A 105 2.89 14.51 2.43
N ILE A 106 3.06 13.21 2.13
CA ILE A 106 2.20 12.15 2.67
C ILE A 106 2.48 11.84 4.16
N GLY A 107 3.52 12.47 4.74
CA GLY A 107 3.93 12.25 6.12
C GLY A 107 4.44 10.84 6.38
N GLY A 108 5.17 10.25 5.42
CA GLY A 108 5.75 8.91 5.47
C GLY A 108 4.72 7.78 5.44
N LEU A 109 5.19 6.54 5.60
CA LEU A 109 4.33 5.36 5.55
C LEU A 109 3.59 5.14 6.88
N LYS A 110 2.28 4.89 6.79
CA LYS A 110 1.43 4.70 7.98
C LYS A 110 1.45 3.23 8.43
N THR A 111 1.67 3.01 9.71
CA THR A 111 1.68 1.67 10.31
C THR A 111 0.26 1.10 10.42
N SER A 112 -0.24 0.52 9.34
CA SER A 112 -1.60 -0.05 9.27
C SER A 112 -1.72 -1.12 8.20
N MET A 113 -2.78 -1.94 8.28
CA MET A 113 -3.18 -2.76 7.14
C MET A 113 -3.59 -1.87 5.97
N GLY A 114 -3.13 -2.20 4.76
CA GLY A 114 -3.40 -1.43 3.54
C GLY A 114 -2.64 -0.09 3.47
N TRP A 115 -1.53 0.02 4.19
CA TRP A 115 -0.64 1.18 4.16
C TRP A 115 -0.26 1.60 2.74
N ASP A 116 -0.09 0.61 1.85
CA ASP A 116 0.23 0.78 0.44
C ASP A 116 -0.92 1.36 -0.41
N THR A 117 -2.11 1.44 0.16
CA THR A 117 -3.24 2.19 -0.39
C THR A 117 -3.34 3.58 0.25
N VAL A 118 -3.01 3.69 1.53
CA VAL A 118 -3.06 4.96 2.28
C VAL A 118 -2.11 5.98 1.67
N ASP A 119 -0.87 5.58 1.43
CA ASP A 119 0.16 6.44 0.85
C ASP A 119 -0.23 6.97 -0.54
N GLU A 120 -0.83 6.13 -1.39
CA GLU A 120 -1.34 6.56 -2.70
C GLU A 120 -2.52 7.53 -2.60
N LEU A 121 -3.43 7.31 -1.66
CA LEU A 121 -4.55 8.23 -1.43
C LEU A 121 -4.06 9.58 -0.94
N LEU A 122 -3.05 9.60 -0.07
CA LEU A 122 -2.42 10.83 0.40
C LEU A 122 -1.61 11.51 -0.70
N ALA A 123 -0.87 10.76 -1.51
CA ALA A 123 -0.17 11.31 -2.67
C ALA A 123 -1.15 12.01 -3.63
N GLN A 124 -2.29 11.38 -3.95
CA GLN A 124 -3.32 11.98 -4.78
C GLN A 124 -3.98 13.20 -4.13
N TYR A 125 -4.15 13.22 -2.80
CA TYR A 125 -4.65 14.39 -2.06
C TYR A 125 -3.71 15.60 -2.23
N HIS A 126 -2.39 15.36 -2.24
CA HIS A 126 -1.36 16.38 -2.50
C HIS A 126 -1.08 16.63 -3.99
N ASN A 127 -1.95 16.14 -4.89
CA ASN A 127 -1.86 16.28 -6.35
C ASN A 127 -0.65 15.59 -7.00
N TRP A 128 -0.03 14.63 -6.31
CA TRP A 128 1.00 13.79 -6.90
C TRP A 128 0.42 12.73 -7.82
N GLN A 129 1.11 12.48 -8.93
CA GLN A 129 0.78 11.41 -9.85
C GLN A 129 1.43 10.10 -9.42
N ILE A 130 0.69 9.00 -9.63
CA ILE A 130 1.15 7.63 -9.41
C ILE A 130 1.32 6.99 -10.77
N VAL A 131 2.48 6.39 -11.01
CA VAL A 131 2.81 5.75 -12.28
C VAL A 131 3.11 4.27 -12.05
N THR A 132 2.43 3.41 -12.80
CA THR A 132 2.74 1.99 -12.91
C THR A 132 3.28 1.68 -14.29
N ASP A 133 4.39 0.94 -14.40
CA ASP A 133 4.95 0.54 -15.69
C ASP A 133 4.86 -0.98 -15.90
N LYS A 134 4.05 -1.41 -16.88
CA LYS A 134 3.87 -2.83 -17.24
C LYS A 134 5.14 -3.48 -17.81
N LYS A 135 6.10 -2.70 -18.24
CA LYS A 135 7.39 -3.20 -18.75
C LYS A 135 8.33 -3.59 -17.61
N LEU A 136 8.16 -2.98 -16.45
CA LEU A 136 8.93 -3.27 -15.26
C LEU A 136 8.37 -4.51 -14.53
N LYS A 137 8.75 -5.69 -15.03
CA LYS A 137 8.32 -6.99 -14.51
C LYS A 137 9.27 -7.45 -13.41
N VAL A 138 8.80 -7.41 -12.17
CA VAL A 138 9.57 -7.80 -10.98
C VAL A 138 9.15 -9.20 -10.55
N LYS A 139 10.12 -10.12 -10.42
CA LYS A 139 9.86 -11.49 -9.96
C LYS A 139 9.71 -11.49 -8.44
N HIS A 140 8.59 -12.01 -7.95
CA HIS A 140 8.27 -12.11 -6.53
C HIS A 140 8.40 -13.57 -6.08
N LEU A 141 9.40 -13.86 -5.27
CA LEU A 141 9.78 -15.23 -4.90
C LEU A 141 8.78 -15.88 -3.93
N LYS A 142 8.07 -15.05 -3.15
CA LYS A 142 7.05 -15.52 -2.19
C LYS A 142 5.69 -14.90 -2.49
N PRO A 143 4.74 -15.65 -3.07
CA PRO A 143 3.39 -15.13 -3.34
C PRO A 143 2.73 -14.55 -2.10
N THR A 144 2.11 -13.37 -2.24
CA THR A 144 1.46 -12.65 -1.14
C THR A 144 0.26 -13.44 -0.59
N GLY A 145 0.09 -13.42 0.71
CA GLY A 145 -1.18 -13.82 1.36
C GLY A 145 -1.33 -15.30 1.73
N LYS A 146 -0.30 -16.13 1.66
CA LYS A 146 -0.36 -17.52 2.13
C LYS A 146 -0.59 -17.67 3.64
N THR A 147 -0.29 -16.65 4.45
CA THR A 147 -0.42 -16.69 5.92
C THR A 147 -1.45 -15.66 6.41
N TYR A 148 -2.75 -15.97 6.26
CA TYR A 148 -3.80 -15.14 6.85
C TYR A 148 -4.05 -15.58 8.29
N ASN A 149 -3.55 -14.83 9.26
CA ASN A 149 -3.74 -15.09 10.68
C ASN A 149 -5.19 -14.75 11.11
N LYS A 150 -5.81 -15.57 11.97
CA LYS A 150 -7.16 -15.33 12.54
C LYS A 150 -7.29 -13.94 13.20
N LYS A 151 -6.20 -13.40 13.78
CA LYS A 151 -6.15 -12.05 14.37
C LYS A 151 -6.27 -10.92 13.33
N ALA A 152 -6.01 -11.17 12.04
CA ALA A 152 -6.06 -10.17 10.98
C ALA A 152 -7.47 -9.95 10.39
N LYS A 153 -8.46 -10.78 10.76
CA LYS A 153 -9.78 -10.78 10.12
C LYS A 153 -10.55 -9.46 10.29
N TYR A 154 -10.37 -8.76 11.41
CA TYR A 154 -11.03 -7.48 11.68
C TYR A 154 -10.23 -6.26 11.22
N LYS A 155 -8.94 -6.42 10.91
CA LYS A 155 -8.03 -5.32 10.60
C LYS A 155 -8.39 -4.54 9.33
N GLN A 156 -9.04 -5.17 8.36
CA GLN A 156 -9.53 -4.48 7.17
C GLN A 156 -10.65 -3.48 7.51
N GLY A 157 -11.58 -3.86 8.38
CA GLY A 157 -12.65 -2.98 8.85
C GLY A 157 -12.11 -1.85 9.73
N GLU A 158 -11.15 -2.14 10.60
CA GLU A 158 -10.41 -1.14 11.37
C GLU A 158 -9.75 -0.11 10.43
N ALA A 159 -9.07 -0.57 9.37
CA ALA A 159 -8.44 0.32 8.39
C ALA A 159 -9.47 1.24 7.70
N PHE A 160 -10.66 0.74 7.35
CA PHE A 160 -11.72 1.57 6.77
C PHE A 160 -12.20 2.67 7.73
N TYR A 161 -12.35 2.35 9.03
CA TYR A 161 -12.67 3.35 10.04
C TYR A 161 -11.57 4.41 10.14
N ARG A 162 -10.31 3.96 10.30
CA ARG A 162 -9.15 4.84 10.48
C ARG A 162 -8.86 5.72 9.25
N LEU A 163 -9.28 5.28 8.06
CA LEU A 163 -9.24 6.03 6.79
C LEU A 163 -10.45 6.96 6.59
N ARG A 164 -11.33 7.08 7.57
CA ARG A 164 -12.53 7.94 7.50
C ARG A 164 -13.44 7.63 6.31
N TYR A 165 -13.57 6.37 5.89
CA TYR A 165 -14.43 5.97 4.77
C TYR A 165 -15.91 6.27 5.01
N GLY A 166 -16.35 6.32 6.28
CA GLY A 166 -17.76 6.34 6.64
C GLY A 166 -18.44 4.98 6.43
N LEU A 167 -19.67 4.84 6.91
CA LEU A 167 -20.34 3.54 6.93
C LEU A 167 -20.68 3.04 5.52
N ILE A 168 -21.21 3.90 4.65
CA ILE A 168 -21.71 3.49 3.32
C ILE A 168 -20.56 2.94 2.46
N ILE A 169 -19.45 3.67 2.36
CA ILE A 169 -18.29 3.22 1.59
C ILE A 169 -17.69 1.96 2.21
N THR A 170 -17.68 1.84 3.54
CA THR A 170 -17.25 0.64 4.25
C THR A 170 -18.09 -0.58 3.88
N ILE A 171 -19.40 -0.47 3.83
CA ILE A 171 -20.31 -1.54 3.41
C ILE A 171 -20.00 -1.98 1.98
N ILE A 172 -19.94 -1.02 1.04
CA ILE A 172 -19.66 -1.31 -0.37
C ILE A 172 -18.28 -1.98 -0.55
N ALA A 173 -17.24 -1.43 0.10
CA ALA A 173 -15.90 -1.97 0.03
C ALA A 173 -15.80 -3.37 0.66
N SER A 174 -16.48 -3.59 1.79
CA SER A 174 -16.52 -4.89 2.47
C SER A 174 -17.22 -5.96 1.62
N LEU A 175 -18.34 -5.63 1.01
CA LEU A 175 -19.07 -6.53 0.11
C LEU A 175 -18.20 -6.88 -1.11
N LYS A 176 -17.63 -5.88 -1.77
CA LYS A 176 -16.74 -6.08 -2.92
C LYS A 176 -15.58 -7.02 -2.58
N LEU A 177 -14.89 -6.79 -1.46
CA LEU A 177 -13.74 -7.62 -1.06
C LEU A 177 -14.15 -9.03 -0.67
N ALA A 178 -15.30 -9.21 -0.03
CA ALA A 178 -15.83 -10.53 0.31
C ALA A 178 -16.15 -11.36 -0.94
N LEU A 179 -16.76 -10.72 -1.95
CA LEU A 179 -17.06 -11.33 -3.25
C LEU A 179 -15.77 -11.68 -4.02
N LEU A 180 -14.82 -10.74 -4.14
CA LEU A 180 -13.54 -10.98 -4.82
C LEU A 180 -12.74 -12.13 -4.19
N LYS A 181 -12.78 -12.26 -2.87
CA LYS A 181 -12.11 -13.34 -2.14
C LYS A 181 -12.92 -14.63 -2.10
N ARG A 182 -14.15 -14.65 -2.61
CA ARG A 182 -15.11 -15.77 -2.53
C ARG A 182 -15.33 -16.26 -1.08
N LYS A 183 -15.33 -15.32 -0.12
CA LYS A 183 -15.49 -15.58 1.32
C LYS A 183 -16.53 -14.63 1.93
N PRO A 184 -17.84 -14.96 1.87
CA PRO A 184 -18.91 -14.04 2.30
C PRO A 184 -18.81 -13.65 3.79
N LEU A 185 -18.29 -14.51 4.65
CA LEU A 185 -18.09 -14.22 6.08
C LEU A 185 -17.13 -13.02 6.32
N PHE A 186 -16.24 -12.73 5.37
CA PHE A 186 -15.35 -11.57 5.47
C PHE A 186 -16.11 -10.24 5.47
N PHE A 187 -17.29 -10.18 4.86
CA PHE A 187 -18.15 -9.01 4.96
C PHE A 187 -18.48 -8.68 6.41
N LEU A 188 -18.97 -9.68 7.17
CA LEU A 188 -19.32 -9.51 8.58
C LEU A 188 -18.08 -9.15 9.43
N ASP A 189 -16.95 -9.80 9.17
CA ASP A 189 -15.69 -9.51 9.88
C ASP A 189 -15.22 -8.07 9.66
N TYR A 190 -15.32 -7.55 8.44
CA TYR A 190 -14.93 -6.18 8.12
C TYR A 190 -15.87 -5.16 8.76
N ILE A 191 -17.18 -5.39 8.70
CA ILE A 191 -18.16 -4.54 9.37
C ILE A 191 -17.95 -4.55 10.89
N LYS A 192 -17.74 -5.72 11.48
CA LYS A 192 -17.43 -5.85 12.91
C LYS A 192 -16.15 -5.10 13.27
N GLY A 193 -15.09 -5.23 12.47
CA GLY A 193 -13.82 -4.52 12.68
C GLY A 193 -13.99 -3.00 12.65
N TYR A 194 -14.80 -2.49 11.73
CA TYR A 194 -15.14 -1.06 11.66
C TYR A 194 -15.81 -0.56 12.95
N PHE A 195 -16.84 -1.26 13.42
CA PHE A 195 -17.54 -0.86 14.64
C PHE A 195 -16.72 -1.03 15.91
N GLN A 196 -15.87 -2.06 15.99
CA GLN A 196 -14.92 -2.22 17.10
C GLN A 196 -13.94 -1.05 17.16
N ALA A 197 -13.36 -0.67 16.03
CA ALA A 197 -12.45 0.47 15.92
C ALA A 197 -13.15 1.79 16.31
N LYS A 198 -14.40 1.99 15.85
CA LYS A 198 -15.23 3.14 16.22
C LYS A 198 -15.53 3.19 17.71
N LYS A 199 -15.94 2.07 18.30
CA LYS A 199 -16.23 1.96 19.76
C LYS A 199 -14.98 2.24 20.60
N ALA A 200 -13.82 1.77 20.15
CA ALA A 200 -12.55 1.99 20.81
C ALA A 200 -11.93 3.37 20.56
N ASN A 201 -12.58 4.23 19.77
CA ASN A 201 -12.08 5.55 19.36
C ASN A 201 -10.64 5.50 18.85
N LEU A 202 -10.32 4.48 18.03
CA LEU A 202 -8.95 4.35 17.49
C LEU A 202 -8.56 5.62 16.70
N PRO A 203 -7.30 6.05 16.79
CA PRO A 203 -6.84 7.25 16.10
C PRO A 203 -6.95 7.08 14.58
N PHE A 204 -7.38 8.14 13.91
CA PHE A 204 -7.44 8.18 12.46
C PHE A 204 -6.03 8.21 11.85
N LEU A 205 -5.87 7.62 10.68
CA LEU A 205 -4.62 7.64 9.90
C LEU A 205 -4.49 8.89 9.05
N VAL A 206 -5.62 9.56 8.82
CA VAL A 206 -5.74 10.71 7.93
C VAL A 206 -6.53 11.83 8.61
N SER A 207 -6.24 13.06 8.27
CA SER A 207 -6.97 14.24 8.72
C SER A 207 -8.41 14.23 8.20
N GLU A 208 -9.23 15.17 8.66
CA GLU A 208 -10.62 15.28 8.21
C GLU A 208 -10.74 15.66 6.73
N LYS A 209 -9.88 16.60 6.27
CA LYS A 209 -9.82 17.04 4.85
C LYS A 209 -9.38 15.92 3.92
N GLU A 210 -8.34 15.16 4.32
CA GLU A 210 -7.89 13.96 3.57
C GLU A 210 -8.99 12.90 3.52
N GLY A 211 -9.69 12.66 4.63
CA GLY A 211 -10.82 11.73 4.68
C GLY A 211 -11.98 12.15 3.77
N GLU A 212 -12.28 13.45 3.69
CA GLU A 212 -13.28 13.97 2.75
C GLU A 212 -12.87 13.75 1.29
N PHE A 213 -11.62 14.07 0.95
CA PHE A 213 -11.06 13.79 -0.37
C PHE A 213 -11.14 12.31 -0.73
N ILE A 214 -10.74 11.42 0.20
CA ILE A 214 -10.79 9.98 0.01
C ILE A 214 -12.22 9.51 -0.30
N ARG A 215 -13.22 10.00 0.45
CA ARG A 215 -14.63 9.66 0.19
C ARG A 215 -15.08 10.14 -1.18
N LYS A 216 -14.78 11.40 -1.56
CA LYS A 216 -15.09 11.95 -2.90
C LYS A 216 -14.46 11.11 -4.01
N LEU A 217 -13.19 10.76 -3.86
CA LEU A 217 -12.44 9.93 -4.83
C LEU A 217 -13.07 8.52 -4.95
N ARG A 218 -13.44 7.89 -3.82
CA ARG A 218 -14.10 6.58 -3.84
C ARG A 218 -15.43 6.61 -4.54
N TRP A 219 -16.26 7.63 -4.27
CA TRP A 219 -17.53 7.83 -4.96
C TRP A 219 -17.35 8.07 -6.46
N LYS A 220 -16.36 8.89 -6.85
CA LYS A 220 -16.04 9.12 -8.27
C LYS A 220 -15.69 7.80 -8.95
N LYS A 221 -14.71 7.04 -8.42
CA LYS A 221 -14.31 5.74 -8.98
C LYS A 221 -15.44 4.69 -9.00
N MET A 222 -16.38 4.75 -8.10
CA MET A 222 -17.55 3.86 -8.11
C MET A 222 -18.53 4.24 -9.23
N LYS A 223 -18.81 5.53 -9.43
CA LYS A 223 -19.66 6.01 -10.56
C LYS A 223 -19.05 5.66 -11.92
N GLU A 224 -17.76 5.89 -12.10
CA GLU A 224 -17.04 5.55 -13.35
C GLU A 224 -17.06 4.05 -13.73
N LYS A 225 -17.33 3.17 -12.77
CA LYS A 225 -17.46 1.72 -13.01
C LYS A 225 -18.89 1.26 -13.25
N LEU A 226 -19.87 2.11 -13.02
CA LEU A 226 -21.29 1.83 -13.25
C LEU A 226 -21.78 2.38 -14.59
N LEU A 227 -21.01 3.27 -15.20
CA LEU A 227 -21.18 3.83 -16.55
C LEU A 227 -20.31 3.04 -17.55
#